data_a0c1f0388304234e123e7d5714ead0b2
#
_entry.id   a0c1f0388304234e123e7d5714ead0b2
#
_cell.length_a   1.000
_cell.length_b   1.000
_cell.length_c   1.000
_cell.angle_alpha   90.00
_cell.angle_beta   90.00
_cell.angle_gamma   90.00
#
_symmetry.space_group_name_H-M   'P 1'
#
loop_
_entity.id
_entity.type
_entity.pdbx_description
1 polymer ?
#
loop_
_entity_poly.entity_id
_entity_poly.type
_entity_poly.pdbx_seq_one_letter_code
_entity_poly.pdbx_strand_id
1 'polypeptide(L)'
;MTQSSIGRIWFCQIQRLLALIVLIGLSQGLSQPAFARGGAAQVDAELVFAVDISYSMDQAEQVLQRNGYAEALVSEQFLQALKGGLYGKIAITYLQWASYRDQDVILPWTLIDGPESAAAAAAKLRRAPYRRAQRTSVSGAIDSAMYLFENNGYDGLRRIIDVSGDGPNNDGRPVEAARDAAVAAGVTINGLPLVGIRPYLGYADIAELDLYYQDCVIGGDGAFMIAIHDRKAFVDATRTKLVQEIAAPRIRPQPSDILPAQALSPKTNCMIGELMWNRRWRN
;
A
#
# COMPACT_ATOMS: atom_id res chain seq x y z
N MET A 1 3.69 -8.45 96.74
CA MET A 1 2.88 -8.82 95.53
C MET A 1 3.19 -7.83 94.43
N THR A 2 4.23 -8.09 93.72
CA THR A 2 4.65 -7.27 92.55
C THR A 2 5.15 -8.21 91.50
N GLN A 3 4.33 -8.48 90.50
CA GLN A 3 4.73 -9.11 89.25
C GLN A 3 4.27 -8.22 88.13
N SER A 4 5.17 -7.81 87.50
CA SER A 4 5.76 -7.91 86.16
C SER A 4 5.15 -6.92 85.16
N SER A 5 5.71 -5.73 85.11
CA SER A 5 5.56 -4.75 84.06
C SER A 5 6.60 -4.88 82.91
N ILE A 6 7.51 -5.84 82.98
CA ILE A 6 8.65 -5.99 82.07
C ILE A 6 8.24 -6.78 80.82
N GLY A 7 7.27 -7.70 80.88
CA GLY A 7 6.86 -8.54 79.76
C GLY A 7 6.09 -7.81 78.63
N ARG A 8 5.42 -6.71 78.97
CA ARG A 8 4.61 -5.98 77.99
C ARG A 8 5.37 -5.05 77.01
N ILE A 9 6.54 -4.61 77.48
CA ILE A 9 7.37 -3.67 76.68
C ILE A 9 8.12 -4.42 75.59
N TRP A 10 8.55 -5.65 75.82
CA TRP A 10 9.27 -6.45 74.85
C TRP A 10 8.38 -6.97 73.77
N PHE A 11 7.12 -7.28 73.99
CA PHE A 11 6.18 -7.76 73.00
C PHE A 11 5.78 -6.64 72.03
N CYS A 12 5.70 -5.41 72.49
CA CYS A 12 5.33 -4.27 71.65
C CYS A 12 6.49 -3.84 70.74
N GLN A 13 7.75 -4.04 71.10
CA GLN A 13 8.91 -3.71 70.26
C GLN A 13 9.14 -4.75 69.19
N ILE A 14 8.87 -6.02 69.41
CA ILE A 14 9.03 -7.10 68.42
C ILE A 14 7.93 -6.95 67.29
N GLN A 15 6.70 -6.58 67.67
CA GLN A 15 5.65 -6.33 66.69
C GLN A 15 5.92 -5.10 65.81
N ARG A 16 6.57 -4.06 66.31
CA ARG A 16 6.96 -2.88 65.54
C ARG A 16 8.12 -3.15 64.60
N LEU A 17 9.07 -4.01 64.94
CA LEU A 17 10.17 -4.43 64.07
C LEU A 17 9.70 -5.36 62.95
N LEU A 18 8.75 -6.27 63.19
CA LEU A 18 8.17 -7.13 62.21
C LEU A 18 7.29 -6.35 61.22
N ALA A 19 6.58 -5.31 61.65
CA ALA A 19 5.81 -4.45 60.78
C ALA A 19 6.69 -3.58 59.86
N LEU A 20 7.90 -3.20 60.31
CA LEU A 20 8.83 -2.41 59.49
C LEU A 20 9.51 -3.27 58.40
N ILE A 21 9.79 -4.53 58.67
CA ILE A 21 10.40 -5.46 57.71
C ILE A 21 9.41 -5.86 56.61
N VAL A 22 8.11 -5.96 56.91
CA VAL A 22 7.07 -6.24 55.90
C VAL A 22 6.83 -5.06 54.97
N LEU A 23 7.04 -3.81 55.42
CA LEU A 23 6.89 -2.61 54.59
C LEU A 23 8.07 -2.33 53.63
N ILE A 24 9.25 -2.87 53.92
CA ILE A 24 10.45 -2.73 53.07
C ILE A 24 10.49 -3.82 51.99
N GLY A 25 9.79 -4.94 52.17
CA GLY A 25 9.76 -6.06 51.23
C GLY A 25 8.81 -5.91 50.04
N LEU A 26 7.90 -4.91 50.03
CA LEU A 26 6.90 -4.75 48.96
C LEU A 26 7.22 -3.66 47.91
N SER A 27 8.40 -3.07 47.95
CA SER A 27 8.85 -2.10 46.96
C SER A 27 9.78 -2.69 45.91
N GLN A 28 9.78 -4.01 45.68
CA GLN A 28 10.28 -4.56 44.43
C GLN A 28 9.24 -4.22 43.34
N GLY A 29 9.34 -3.01 42.84
CA GLY A 29 8.61 -2.59 41.66
C GLY A 29 8.79 -3.65 40.61
N LEU A 30 7.70 -4.26 40.19
CA LEU A 30 7.59 -4.97 38.94
C LEU A 30 8.06 -3.99 37.85
N SER A 31 9.34 -4.03 37.50
CA SER A 31 9.86 -3.46 36.26
C SER A 31 9.15 -4.23 35.17
N GLN A 32 7.98 -3.75 34.77
CA GLN A 32 7.39 -4.19 33.52
C GLN A 32 8.45 -3.91 32.47
N PRO A 33 8.82 -4.89 31.63
CA PRO A 33 9.66 -4.60 30.51
C PRO A 33 8.92 -3.50 29.72
N ALA A 34 9.52 -2.33 29.67
CA ALA A 34 9.09 -1.33 28.72
C ALA A 34 9.22 -2.01 27.36
N PHE A 35 8.11 -2.47 26.80
CA PHE A 35 8.03 -2.74 25.38
C PHE A 35 8.42 -1.42 24.75
N ALA A 36 9.68 -1.32 24.32
CA ALA A 36 10.10 -0.28 23.43
C ALA A 36 9.09 -0.35 22.28
N ARG A 37 8.21 0.66 22.20
CA ARG A 37 7.47 0.92 20.96
C ARG A 37 8.57 1.16 19.95
N GLY A 38 8.96 0.08 19.25
CA GLY A 38 9.87 0.19 18.12
C GLY A 38 9.29 1.25 17.21
N GLY A 39 10.02 2.35 17.01
CA GLY A 39 9.62 3.37 16.04
C GLY A 39 9.38 2.67 14.70
N ALA A 40 8.49 3.22 13.87
CA ALA A 40 8.24 2.70 12.54
C ALA A 40 9.57 2.53 11.77
N ALA A 41 9.71 1.44 11.04
CA ALA A 41 10.93 1.14 10.31
C ALA A 41 11.08 2.13 9.14
N GLN A 42 12.21 2.86 9.09
CA GLN A 42 12.50 3.80 8.00
C GLN A 42 12.74 3.05 6.71
N VAL A 43 12.05 3.45 5.63
CA VAL A 43 12.18 2.86 4.29
C VAL A 43 12.19 3.96 3.22
N ASP A 44 12.75 3.68 2.05
CA ASP A 44 12.80 4.63 0.94
C ASP A 44 11.42 4.89 0.32
N ALA A 45 10.56 3.88 0.35
CA ALA A 45 9.18 3.98 -0.11
C ALA A 45 8.28 2.94 0.59
N GLU A 46 7.03 3.32 0.79
CA GLU A 46 5.91 2.43 1.03
C GLU A 46 5.12 2.32 -0.28
N LEU A 47 4.97 1.11 -0.82
CA LEU A 47 4.38 0.87 -2.14
C LEU A 47 3.23 -0.12 -2.06
N VAL A 48 2.03 0.33 -2.42
CA VAL A 48 0.84 -0.51 -2.56
C VAL A 48 0.66 -0.89 -4.01
N PHE A 49 0.80 -2.18 -4.34
CA PHE A 49 0.37 -2.72 -5.62
C PHE A 49 -1.14 -2.95 -5.57
N ALA A 50 -1.92 -2.06 -6.16
CA ALA A 50 -3.37 -2.17 -6.25
C ALA A 50 -3.75 -2.78 -7.61
N VAL A 51 -4.10 -4.07 -7.63
CA VAL A 51 -4.22 -4.87 -8.85
C VAL A 51 -5.63 -5.37 -9.05
N ASP A 52 -6.20 -5.06 -10.23
CA ASP A 52 -7.54 -5.40 -10.64
C ASP A 52 -7.74 -6.92 -10.80
N ILE A 53 -8.84 -7.42 -10.21
CA ILE A 53 -9.34 -8.79 -10.37
C ILE A 53 -10.79 -8.80 -10.86
N SER A 54 -11.26 -7.73 -11.48
CA SER A 54 -12.60 -7.62 -12.03
C SER A 54 -12.87 -8.69 -13.10
N TYR A 55 -14.14 -8.94 -13.41
CA TYR A 55 -14.50 -9.98 -14.38
C TYR A 55 -14.04 -9.69 -15.81
N SER A 56 -13.65 -8.47 -16.11
CA SER A 56 -12.96 -8.13 -17.36
C SER A 56 -11.59 -8.81 -17.44
N MET A 57 -10.91 -9.04 -16.32
CA MET A 57 -9.64 -9.77 -16.24
C MET A 57 -9.86 -11.29 -16.30
N ASP A 58 -9.34 -11.98 -17.34
CA ASP A 58 -9.34 -13.45 -17.34
C ASP A 58 -8.23 -14.03 -16.43
N GLN A 59 -8.30 -15.35 -16.18
CA GLN A 59 -7.32 -16.00 -15.33
C GLN A 59 -5.89 -15.89 -15.87
N ALA A 60 -5.71 -15.93 -17.19
CA ALA A 60 -4.39 -15.84 -17.81
C ALA A 60 -3.80 -14.43 -17.62
N GLU A 61 -4.63 -13.40 -17.67
CA GLU A 61 -4.24 -12.01 -17.40
C GLU A 61 -3.87 -11.80 -15.94
N GLN A 62 -4.64 -12.36 -15.00
CA GLN A 62 -4.30 -12.31 -13.58
C GLN A 62 -2.99 -13.04 -13.26
N VAL A 63 -2.77 -14.21 -13.90
CA VAL A 63 -1.49 -14.94 -13.81
C VAL A 63 -0.35 -14.09 -14.34
N LEU A 64 -0.55 -13.46 -15.49
CA LEU A 64 0.44 -12.59 -16.13
C LEU A 64 0.79 -11.39 -15.26
N GLN A 65 -0.22 -10.69 -14.72
CA GLN A 65 0.00 -9.57 -13.80
C GLN A 65 0.81 -10.01 -12.58
N ARG A 66 0.36 -11.04 -11.89
CA ARG A 66 0.99 -11.52 -10.66
C ARG A 66 2.42 -11.98 -10.89
N ASN A 67 2.67 -12.72 -11.97
CA ASN A 67 4.01 -13.14 -12.35
C ASN A 67 4.89 -11.96 -12.74
N GLY A 68 4.34 -10.95 -13.44
CA GLY A 68 5.05 -9.73 -13.79
C GLY A 68 5.60 -9.01 -12.56
N TYR A 69 4.77 -8.79 -11.54
CA TYR A 69 5.21 -8.22 -10.27
C TYR A 69 6.23 -9.12 -9.56
N ALA A 70 5.99 -10.43 -9.50
CA ALA A 70 6.89 -11.37 -8.85
C ALA A 70 8.26 -11.48 -9.56
N GLU A 71 8.31 -11.37 -10.88
CA GLU A 71 9.55 -11.36 -11.66
C GLU A 71 10.26 -10.02 -11.55
N ALA A 72 9.52 -8.91 -11.56
CA ALA A 72 10.10 -7.59 -11.39
C ALA A 72 10.80 -7.44 -10.04
N LEU A 73 10.20 -7.92 -8.95
CA LEU A 73 10.79 -7.87 -7.60
C LEU A 73 12.14 -8.59 -7.47
N VAL A 74 12.36 -9.67 -8.22
CA VAL A 74 13.61 -10.44 -8.16
C VAL A 74 14.60 -10.07 -9.28
N SER A 75 14.25 -9.11 -10.13
CA SER A 75 15.13 -8.68 -11.23
C SER A 75 16.37 -7.96 -10.72
N GLU A 76 17.47 -8.12 -11.43
CA GLU A 76 18.73 -7.44 -11.08
C GLU A 76 18.56 -5.93 -11.07
N GLN A 77 17.81 -5.38 -12.05
CA GLN A 77 17.55 -3.95 -12.17
C GLN A 77 16.82 -3.41 -10.94
N PHE A 78 15.79 -4.12 -10.46
CA PHE A 78 15.06 -3.73 -9.25
C PHE A 78 15.97 -3.79 -8.01
N LEU A 79 16.74 -4.86 -7.84
CA LEU A 79 17.65 -5.01 -6.70
C LEU A 79 18.79 -3.97 -6.71
N GLN A 80 19.27 -3.56 -7.88
CA GLN A 80 20.22 -2.46 -8.01
C GLN A 80 19.59 -1.12 -7.65
N ALA A 81 18.37 -0.84 -8.16
CA ALA A 81 17.64 0.39 -7.83
C ALA A 81 17.33 0.47 -6.32
N LEU A 82 16.95 -0.64 -5.70
CA LEU A 82 16.74 -0.74 -4.26
C LEU A 82 17.98 -0.31 -3.46
N LYS A 83 19.15 -0.82 -3.82
CA LYS A 83 20.43 -0.48 -3.17
C LYS A 83 20.81 0.99 -3.32
N GLY A 84 20.32 1.66 -4.37
CA GLY A 84 20.54 3.09 -4.61
C GLY A 84 19.74 4.02 -3.70
N GLY A 85 18.79 3.50 -2.94
CA GLY A 85 18.01 4.26 -1.96
C GLY A 85 18.82 4.77 -0.77
N LEU A 86 18.24 5.67 0.04
CA LEU A 86 18.89 6.17 1.27
C LEU A 86 19.03 5.08 2.32
N TYR A 87 17.94 4.29 2.47
CA TYR A 87 17.88 3.19 3.41
C TYR A 87 18.19 1.86 2.74
N GLY A 88 18.18 1.80 1.39
CA GLY A 88 18.38 0.59 0.62
C GLY A 88 17.28 -0.45 0.82
N LYS A 89 16.09 -0.04 1.21
CA LYS A 89 14.96 -0.91 1.50
C LYS A 89 13.62 -0.19 1.30
N ILE A 90 12.59 -0.94 0.93
CA ILE A 90 11.22 -0.48 0.78
C ILE A 90 10.25 -1.40 1.52
N ALA A 91 9.06 -0.91 1.81
CA ALA A 91 7.93 -1.75 2.25
C ALA A 91 6.93 -1.88 1.11
N ILE A 92 6.47 -3.10 0.84
CA ILE A 92 5.45 -3.37 -0.18
C ILE A 92 4.26 -4.11 0.40
N THR A 93 3.09 -3.89 -0.20
CA THR A 93 1.89 -4.69 0.02
C THR A 93 1.18 -4.92 -1.32
N TYR A 94 0.42 -6.02 -1.45
CA TYR A 94 -0.31 -6.33 -2.67
C TYR A 94 -1.80 -6.46 -2.35
N LEU A 95 -2.56 -5.51 -2.86
CA LEU A 95 -4.01 -5.38 -2.73
C LEU A 95 -4.68 -5.82 -4.03
N GLN A 96 -5.50 -6.86 -3.99
CA GLN A 96 -6.43 -7.19 -5.07
C GLN A 96 -7.72 -6.41 -4.89
N TRP A 97 -8.28 -5.90 -5.98
CA TRP A 97 -9.51 -5.12 -5.93
C TRP A 97 -10.44 -5.35 -7.12
N ALA A 98 -11.75 -5.17 -6.90
CA ALA A 98 -12.78 -5.14 -7.94
C ALA A 98 -13.84 -4.09 -7.58
N SER A 99 -14.97 -4.43 -6.93
CA SER A 99 -15.93 -3.45 -6.42
C SER A 99 -15.36 -2.64 -5.26
N TYR A 100 -16.03 -1.57 -4.87
CA TYR A 100 -15.63 -0.77 -3.70
C TYR A 100 -15.68 -1.55 -2.36
N ARG A 101 -16.35 -2.71 -2.32
CA ARG A 101 -16.41 -3.61 -1.16
C ARG A 101 -15.53 -4.86 -1.29
N ASP A 102 -14.91 -5.04 -2.42
CA ASP A 102 -14.22 -6.27 -2.77
C ASP A 102 -12.74 -6.01 -2.94
N GLN A 103 -12.07 -5.92 -1.80
CA GLN A 103 -10.64 -5.69 -1.69
C GLN A 103 -10.02 -6.72 -0.75
N ASP A 104 -8.87 -7.26 -1.15
CA ASP A 104 -8.19 -8.31 -0.41
C ASP A 104 -6.67 -8.17 -0.47
N VAL A 105 -6.03 -8.18 0.69
CA VAL A 105 -4.56 -8.08 0.80
C VAL A 105 -3.97 -9.47 0.75
N ILE A 106 -3.42 -9.86 -0.40
CA ILE A 106 -2.79 -11.19 -0.58
C ILE A 106 -1.30 -11.23 -0.19
N LEU A 107 -0.64 -10.08 -0.13
CA LEU A 107 0.67 -9.91 0.46
C LEU A 107 0.59 -8.79 1.50
N PRO A 108 0.52 -9.09 2.80
CA PRO A 108 0.61 -8.07 3.83
C PRO A 108 1.91 -7.27 3.72
N TRP A 109 1.95 -6.09 4.35
CA TRP A 109 3.16 -5.26 4.36
C TRP A 109 4.40 -6.10 4.63
N THR A 110 5.34 -6.05 3.70
CA THR A 110 6.55 -6.87 3.66
C THR A 110 7.74 -5.98 3.36
N LEU A 111 8.75 -6.04 4.21
CA LEU A 111 10.03 -5.36 3.98
C LEU A 111 10.79 -6.06 2.86
N ILE A 112 11.27 -5.26 1.91
CA ILE A 112 12.21 -5.70 0.87
C ILE A 112 13.51 -4.94 1.10
N ASP A 113 14.52 -5.67 1.53
CA ASP A 113 15.84 -5.15 1.88
C ASP A 113 16.99 -5.90 1.16
N GLY A 114 16.64 -6.85 0.30
CA GLY A 114 17.61 -7.61 -0.47
C GLY A 114 17.00 -8.77 -1.27
N PRO A 115 17.86 -9.59 -1.89
CA PRO A 115 17.42 -10.67 -2.77
C PRO A 115 16.53 -11.72 -2.07
N GLU A 116 16.85 -12.04 -0.81
CA GLU A 116 16.12 -13.07 -0.06
C GLU A 116 14.68 -12.62 0.26
N SER A 117 14.51 -11.40 0.78
CA SER A 117 13.19 -10.83 1.09
C SER A 117 12.36 -10.63 -0.19
N ALA A 118 12.99 -10.19 -1.29
CA ALA A 118 12.37 -10.08 -2.61
C ALA A 118 11.90 -11.44 -3.14
N ALA A 119 12.74 -12.48 -3.07
CA ALA A 119 12.40 -13.83 -3.49
C ALA A 119 11.25 -14.43 -2.64
N ALA A 120 11.26 -14.18 -1.33
CA ALA A 120 10.21 -14.64 -0.43
C ALA A 120 8.86 -13.96 -0.76
N ALA A 121 8.84 -12.65 -1.02
CA ALA A 121 7.67 -11.90 -1.45
C ALA A 121 7.14 -12.41 -2.80
N ALA A 122 8.00 -12.55 -3.79
CA ALA A 122 7.66 -13.10 -5.11
C ALA A 122 7.06 -14.52 -5.02
N ALA A 123 7.63 -15.36 -4.17
CA ALA A 123 7.11 -16.72 -3.96
C ALA A 123 5.73 -16.73 -3.29
N LYS A 124 5.44 -15.78 -2.37
CA LYS A 124 4.10 -15.62 -1.77
C LYS A 124 3.10 -15.17 -2.82
N LEU A 125 3.43 -14.20 -3.65
CA LEU A 125 2.58 -13.72 -4.75
C LEU A 125 2.20 -14.84 -5.70
N ARG A 126 3.18 -15.64 -6.16
CA ARG A 126 2.91 -16.77 -7.09
C ARG A 126 2.00 -17.84 -6.52
N ARG A 127 1.99 -18.04 -5.19
CA ARG A 127 1.18 -19.07 -4.51
C ARG A 127 -0.20 -18.61 -4.09
N ALA A 128 -0.47 -17.30 -4.10
CA ALA A 128 -1.75 -16.77 -3.68
C ALA A 128 -2.89 -17.30 -4.60
N PRO A 129 -4.07 -17.60 -4.08
CA PRO A 129 -5.19 -18.08 -4.89
C PRO A 129 -5.65 -17.04 -5.90
N TYR A 130 -6.17 -17.50 -7.04
CA TYR A 130 -6.81 -16.63 -8.03
C TYR A 130 -8.30 -16.51 -7.71
N ARG A 131 -8.80 -15.29 -7.78
CA ARG A 131 -10.24 -15.03 -7.70
C ARG A 131 -10.62 -13.91 -8.67
N ARG A 132 -11.89 -13.82 -9.00
CA ARG A 132 -12.48 -12.75 -9.81
C ARG A 132 -13.72 -12.22 -9.11
N ALA A 133 -13.98 -10.94 -9.28
CA ALA A 133 -15.16 -10.29 -8.71
C ALA A 133 -15.79 -9.32 -9.70
N GLN A 134 -17.02 -8.87 -9.39
CA GLN A 134 -17.75 -7.97 -10.27
C GLN A 134 -17.34 -6.52 -10.02
N ARG A 135 -17.56 -5.68 -11.03
CA ARG A 135 -17.34 -4.24 -10.99
C ARG A 135 -15.85 -3.86 -11.03
N THR A 136 -15.62 -2.57 -11.24
CA THR A 136 -14.29 -1.95 -11.31
C THR A 136 -14.35 -0.66 -10.50
N SER A 137 -13.79 -0.68 -9.28
CA SER A 137 -13.75 0.48 -8.38
C SER A 137 -12.32 0.93 -8.17
N VAL A 138 -11.79 1.71 -9.12
CA VAL A 138 -10.48 2.35 -8.98
C VAL A 138 -10.47 3.26 -7.75
N SER A 139 -11.57 4.00 -7.52
CA SER A 139 -11.72 4.84 -6.33
C SER A 139 -11.66 4.03 -5.04
N GLY A 140 -12.31 2.85 -4.99
CA GLY A 140 -12.27 1.96 -3.84
C GLY A 140 -10.88 1.36 -3.60
N ALA A 141 -10.15 1.07 -4.69
CA ALA A 141 -8.75 0.63 -4.60
C ALA A 141 -7.85 1.70 -3.98
N ILE A 142 -7.99 2.96 -4.43
CA ILE A 142 -7.25 4.09 -3.87
C ILE A 142 -7.61 4.29 -2.39
N ASP A 143 -8.89 4.30 -2.04
CA ASP A 143 -9.34 4.49 -0.66
C ASP A 143 -8.82 3.39 0.27
N SER A 144 -8.85 2.13 -0.18
CA SER A 144 -8.31 1.00 0.58
C SER A 144 -6.79 1.06 0.71
N ALA A 145 -6.10 1.46 -0.35
CA ALA A 145 -4.65 1.66 -0.29
C ALA A 145 -4.27 2.77 0.70
N MET A 146 -5.04 3.86 0.76
CA MET A 146 -4.85 4.93 1.74
C MET A 146 -4.96 4.42 3.18
N TYR A 147 -5.95 3.58 3.45
CA TYR A 147 -6.12 2.96 4.76
C TYR A 147 -4.95 2.03 5.13
N LEU A 148 -4.36 1.34 4.15
CA LEU A 148 -3.22 0.44 4.39
C LEU A 148 -1.96 1.17 4.85
N PHE A 149 -1.78 2.45 4.54
CA PHE A 149 -0.65 3.24 5.04
C PHE A 149 -0.76 3.58 6.53
N GLU A 150 -1.95 3.43 7.12
CA GLU A 150 -2.15 3.75 8.52
C GLU A 150 -1.58 2.65 9.44
N ASN A 151 -0.73 3.03 10.38
CA ASN A 151 -0.20 2.12 11.43
C ASN A 151 0.42 0.83 10.89
N ASN A 152 1.03 0.85 9.71
CA ASN A 152 1.60 -0.31 9.03
C ASN A 152 2.98 -0.74 9.56
N GLY A 153 3.58 0.03 10.48
CA GLY A 153 4.89 -0.23 11.07
C GLY A 153 6.08 0.32 10.28
N TYR A 154 5.82 1.04 9.17
CA TYR A 154 6.83 1.67 8.33
C TYR A 154 6.68 3.19 8.33
N ASP A 155 7.78 3.88 8.01
CA ASP A 155 7.84 5.33 7.79
C ASP A 155 8.66 5.58 6.53
N GLY A 156 7.96 5.61 5.41
CA GLY A 156 8.54 5.77 4.09
C GLY A 156 8.77 7.23 3.73
N LEU A 157 9.91 7.50 3.07
CA LEU A 157 10.16 8.82 2.48
C LEU A 157 9.12 9.19 1.42
N ARG A 158 8.50 8.20 0.80
CA ARG A 158 7.44 8.34 -0.21
C ARG A 158 6.38 7.29 0.01
N ARG A 159 5.12 7.65 -0.24
CA ARG A 159 3.99 6.73 -0.28
C ARG A 159 3.46 6.68 -1.69
N ILE A 160 3.37 5.47 -2.24
CA ILE A 160 3.04 5.26 -3.65
C ILE A 160 1.93 4.21 -3.76
N ILE A 161 0.93 4.50 -4.57
CA ILE A 161 -0.08 3.53 -4.98
C ILE A 161 0.14 3.25 -6.47
N ASP A 162 0.42 2.00 -6.82
CA ASP A 162 0.51 1.53 -8.19
C ASP A 162 -0.82 0.86 -8.59
N VAL A 163 -1.63 1.55 -9.40
CA VAL A 163 -2.94 1.08 -9.83
C VAL A 163 -2.83 0.37 -11.18
N SER A 164 -3.16 -0.92 -11.21
CA SER A 164 -3.19 -1.74 -12.43
C SER A 164 -4.60 -2.26 -12.70
N GLY A 165 -5.10 -2.11 -13.92
CA GLY A 165 -6.42 -2.58 -14.33
C GLY A 165 -6.69 -2.38 -15.83
N ASP A 166 -7.80 -2.98 -16.29
CA ASP A 166 -8.21 -3.01 -17.71
C ASP A 166 -9.48 -2.19 -18.02
N GLY A 167 -10.00 -1.43 -17.05
CA GLY A 167 -11.22 -0.66 -17.24
C GLY A 167 -11.31 0.62 -16.40
N PRO A 168 -12.27 1.52 -16.75
CA PRO A 168 -12.54 2.72 -15.99
C PRO A 168 -13.34 2.44 -14.71
N ASN A 169 -13.30 3.38 -13.77
CA ASN A 169 -14.13 3.33 -12.56
C ASN A 169 -15.62 3.21 -12.93
N ASN A 170 -16.32 2.24 -12.36
CA ASN A 170 -17.76 2.08 -12.56
C ASN A 170 -18.51 1.76 -11.26
N ASP A 171 -17.84 1.89 -10.11
CA ASP A 171 -18.37 1.62 -8.78
C ASP A 171 -17.66 2.47 -7.72
N GLY A 172 -18.36 2.78 -6.63
CA GLY A 172 -17.83 3.64 -5.59
C GLY A 172 -18.04 5.13 -5.89
N ARG A 173 -17.20 5.98 -5.32
CA ARG A 173 -17.21 7.43 -5.56
C ARG A 173 -16.48 7.79 -6.87
N PRO A 174 -16.64 9.03 -7.39
CA PRO A 174 -15.85 9.48 -8.52
C PRO A 174 -14.34 9.28 -8.30
N VAL A 175 -13.65 8.76 -9.31
CA VAL A 175 -12.22 8.43 -9.19
C VAL A 175 -11.36 9.65 -8.90
N GLU A 176 -11.68 10.79 -9.49
CA GLU A 176 -10.97 12.05 -9.25
C GLU A 176 -11.02 12.46 -7.77
N ALA A 177 -12.18 12.26 -7.12
CA ALA A 177 -12.32 12.57 -5.70
C ALA A 177 -11.44 11.67 -4.79
N ALA A 178 -11.21 10.42 -5.20
CA ALA A 178 -10.30 9.51 -4.49
C ALA A 178 -8.85 9.89 -4.73
N ARG A 179 -8.48 10.14 -6.00
CA ARG A 179 -7.16 10.60 -6.40
C ARG A 179 -6.76 11.89 -5.67
N ASP A 180 -7.62 12.89 -5.73
CA ASP A 180 -7.33 14.22 -5.17
C ASP A 180 -7.16 14.16 -3.65
N ALA A 181 -7.94 13.33 -2.96
CA ALA A 181 -7.79 13.09 -1.53
C ALA A 181 -6.45 12.43 -1.19
N ALA A 182 -6.01 11.44 -1.97
CA ALA A 182 -4.72 10.77 -1.77
C ALA A 182 -3.55 11.73 -2.06
N VAL A 183 -3.63 12.51 -3.14
CA VAL A 183 -2.63 13.52 -3.49
C VAL A 183 -2.52 14.60 -2.41
N ALA A 184 -3.65 15.08 -1.89
CA ALA A 184 -3.67 16.05 -0.80
C ALA A 184 -3.03 15.50 0.50
N ALA A 185 -3.04 14.18 0.68
CA ALA A 185 -2.34 13.49 1.78
C ALA A 185 -0.85 13.18 1.47
N GLY A 186 -0.30 13.67 0.36
CA GLY A 186 1.09 13.47 -0.04
C GLY A 186 1.40 12.10 -0.63
N VAL A 187 0.39 11.39 -1.15
CA VAL A 187 0.56 10.11 -1.81
C VAL A 187 0.65 10.30 -3.32
N THR A 188 1.59 9.61 -3.95
CA THR A 188 1.70 9.55 -5.41
C THR A 188 0.92 8.34 -5.93
N ILE A 189 0.11 8.54 -6.95
CA ILE A 189 -0.63 7.45 -7.63
C ILE A 189 -0.05 7.28 -9.02
N ASN A 190 0.51 6.12 -9.29
CA ASN A 190 1.00 5.68 -10.59
C ASN A 190 0.02 4.73 -11.25
N GLY A 191 0.11 4.56 -12.58
CA GLY A 191 -0.80 3.72 -13.35
C GLY A 191 -0.10 2.65 -14.18
N LEU A 192 -0.75 1.49 -14.30
CA LEU A 192 -0.39 0.41 -15.22
C LEU A 192 -1.65 -0.05 -15.97
N PRO A 193 -2.23 0.80 -16.87
CA PRO A 193 -3.41 0.44 -17.64
C PRO A 193 -3.11 -0.65 -18.67
N LEU A 194 -3.99 -1.65 -18.75
CA LEU A 194 -3.96 -2.72 -19.74
C LEU A 194 -4.89 -2.35 -20.89
N VAL A 195 -4.32 -1.77 -21.96
CA VAL A 195 -5.07 -1.16 -23.06
C VAL A 195 -5.27 -2.16 -24.20
N GLY A 196 -6.54 -2.43 -24.57
CA GLY A 196 -6.85 -3.16 -25.80
C GLY A 196 -6.23 -4.56 -25.90
N ILE A 197 -5.88 -5.18 -24.77
CA ILE A 197 -5.26 -6.52 -24.74
C ILE A 197 -6.22 -7.60 -25.27
N ARG A 198 -7.52 -7.28 -25.32
CA ARG A 198 -8.57 -8.13 -25.89
C ARG A 198 -9.22 -7.50 -27.13
N PRO A 199 -9.77 -8.32 -28.04
CA PRO A 199 -10.76 -7.80 -28.97
C PRO A 199 -11.90 -7.18 -28.18
N TYR A 200 -12.34 -6.00 -28.58
CA TYR A 200 -13.43 -5.22 -27.98
C TYR A 200 -14.70 -6.08 -27.85
N LEU A 201 -14.84 -6.78 -26.72
CA LEU A 201 -15.94 -7.72 -26.47
C LEU A 201 -16.84 -7.32 -25.31
N GLY A 202 -16.57 -6.18 -24.64
CA GLY A 202 -17.27 -5.84 -23.41
C GLY A 202 -17.74 -4.39 -23.30
N TYR A 203 -18.84 -4.22 -22.59
CA TYR A 203 -19.43 -2.93 -22.24
C TYR A 203 -18.61 -2.12 -21.21
N ALA A 204 -17.46 -2.64 -20.78
CA ALA A 204 -16.60 -2.01 -19.79
C ALA A 204 -15.28 -1.49 -20.37
N ASP A 205 -14.98 -1.83 -21.63
CA ASP A 205 -13.72 -1.45 -22.27
C ASP A 205 -13.85 -0.08 -22.92
N ILE A 206 -12.90 0.80 -22.67
CA ILE A 206 -12.74 2.07 -23.37
C ILE A 206 -11.45 2.01 -24.19
N ALA A 207 -11.52 2.52 -25.43
CA ALA A 207 -10.39 2.48 -26.37
C ALA A 207 -9.19 3.30 -25.85
N GLU A 208 -9.46 4.35 -25.10
CA GLU A 208 -8.47 5.32 -24.61
C GLU A 208 -8.29 5.19 -23.08
N LEU A 209 -8.07 3.97 -22.59
CA LEU A 209 -7.87 3.71 -21.16
C LEU A 209 -6.58 4.37 -20.62
N ASP A 210 -5.57 4.51 -21.44
CA ASP A 210 -4.34 5.24 -21.14
C ASP A 210 -4.63 6.72 -20.87
N LEU A 211 -5.41 7.38 -21.72
CA LEU A 211 -5.85 8.76 -21.47
C LEU A 211 -6.72 8.88 -20.23
N TYR A 212 -7.61 7.90 -19.99
CA TYR A 212 -8.39 7.85 -18.77
C TYR A 212 -7.50 7.78 -17.51
N TYR A 213 -6.48 6.92 -17.53
CA TYR A 213 -5.54 6.84 -16.43
C TYR A 213 -4.76 8.15 -16.25
N GLN A 214 -4.29 8.74 -17.36
CA GLN A 214 -3.56 9.99 -17.35
C GLN A 214 -4.37 11.15 -16.77
N ASP A 215 -5.63 11.29 -17.18
CA ASP A 215 -6.46 12.44 -16.82
C ASP A 215 -7.18 12.26 -15.49
N CYS A 216 -7.54 11.02 -15.14
CA CYS A 216 -8.47 10.74 -14.04
C CYS A 216 -7.88 9.96 -12.87
N VAL A 217 -6.88 9.10 -13.10
CA VAL A 217 -6.40 8.14 -12.09
C VAL A 217 -5.09 8.57 -11.44
N ILE A 218 -4.05 8.84 -12.24
CA ILE A 218 -2.73 9.17 -11.72
C ILE A 218 -2.70 10.59 -11.13
N GLY A 219 -1.82 10.81 -10.15
CA GLY A 219 -1.64 12.13 -9.53
C GLY A 219 -0.58 12.13 -8.44
N GLY A 220 -0.18 13.31 -8.02
CA GLY A 220 0.89 13.53 -7.04
C GLY A 220 2.25 13.76 -7.68
N ASP A 221 3.25 14.01 -6.83
CA ASP A 221 4.60 14.39 -7.27
C ASP A 221 5.26 13.27 -8.07
N GLY A 222 5.64 13.57 -9.31
CA GLY A 222 6.31 12.63 -10.19
C GLY A 222 5.44 11.46 -10.64
N ALA A 223 4.11 11.58 -10.53
CA ALA A 223 3.18 10.55 -10.99
C ALA A 223 3.37 10.24 -12.48
N PHE A 224 3.37 8.96 -12.81
CA PHE A 224 3.50 8.48 -14.19
C PHE A 224 2.73 7.18 -14.39
N MET A 225 2.58 6.81 -15.65
CA MET A 225 1.99 5.51 -16.01
C MET A 225 2.79 4.86 -17.13
N ILE A 226 2.66 3.54 -17.24
CA ILE A 226 3.12 2.76 -18.40
C ILE A 226 1.92 2.00 -18.93
N ALA A 227 1.45 2.37 -20.13
CA ALA A 227 0.35 1.68 -20.79
C ALA A 227 0.85 0.37 -21.43
N ILE A 228 0.11 -0.71 -21.24
CA ILE A 228 0.43 -2.03 -21.78
C ILE A 228 -0.54 -2.36 -22.90
N HIS A 229 -0.04 -2.37 -24.13
CA HIS A 229 -0.82 -2.69 -25.35
C HIS A 229 -0.61 -4.13 -25.84
N ASP A 230 0.39 -4.85 -25.29
CA ASP A 230 0.68 -6.24 -25.64
C ASP A 230 0.99 -7.03 -24.37
N ARG A 231 0.34 -8.19 -24.22
CA ARG A 231 0.61 -9.12 -23.10
C ARG A 231 2.07 -9.52 -22.98
N LYS A 232 2.79 -9.62 -24.08
CA LYS A 232 4.22 -9.98 -24.11
C LYS A 232 5.10 -8.91 -23.45
N ALA A 233 4.67 -7.65 -23.51
CA ALA A 233 5.39 -6.53 -22.90
C ALA A 233 5.12 -6.40 -21.39
N PHE A 234 4.18 -7.16 -20.81
CA PHE A 234 3.70 -6.96 -19.45
C PHE A 234 4.82 -7.06 -18.40
N VAL A 235 5.63 -8.11 -18.45
CA VAL A 235 6.71 -8.35 -17.48
C VAL A 235 7.74 -7.23 -17.54
N ASP A 236 8.14 -6.84 -18.76
CA ASP A 236 9.14 -5.79 -18.98
C ASP A 236 8.60 -4.41 -18.58
N ALA A 237 7.34 -4.12 -18.88
CA ALA A 237 6.67 -2.87 -18.49
C ALA A 237 6.57 -2.77 -16.97
N THR A 238 6.11 -3.84 -16.30
CA THR A 238 6.01 -3.90 -14.84
C THR A 238 7.39 -3.71 -14.19
N ARG A 239 8.41 -4.39 -14.69
CA ARG A 239 9.80 -4.23 -14.19
C ARG A 239 10.28 -2.80 -14.35
N THR A 240 10.13 -2.22 -15.55
CA THR A 240 10.53 -0.84 -15.82
C THR A 240 9.84 0.13 -14.89
N LYS A 241 8.52 -0.05 -14.70
CA LYS A 241 7.72 0.77 -13.81
C LYS A 241 8.19 0.69 -12.36
N LEU A 242 8.36 -0.52 -11.81
CA LEU A 242 8.85 -0.72 -10.45
C LEU A 242 10.23 -0.10 -10.21
N VAL A 243 11.15 -0.27 -11.17
CA VAL A 243 12.46 0.36 -11.10
C VAL A 243 12.35 1.88 -11.05
N GLN A 244 11.51 2.48 -11.89
CA GLN A 244 11.30 3.94 -11.89
C GLN A 244 10.66 4.42 -10.59
N GLU A 245 9.73 3.68 -10.02
CA GLU A 245 9.06 4.02 -8.76
C GLU A 245 10.03 4.09 -7.57
N ILE A 246 10.97 3.16 -7.49
CA ILE A 246 11.93 3.13 -6.38
C ILE A 246 13.19 3.97 -6.63
N ALA A 247 13.58 4.13 -7.89
CA ALA A 247 14.76 4.92 -8.30
C ALA A 247 14.48 6.43 -8.41
N ALA A 248 13.22 6.88 -8.27
CA ALA A 248 12.86 8.28 -8.49
C ALA A 248 13.73 9.22 -7.63
N PRO A 249 14.34 10.24 -8.24
CA PRO A 249 15.24 11.13 -7.55
C PRO A 249 14.50 11.95 -6.48
N ARG A 250 15.17 12.19 -5.35
CA ARG A 250 14.71 13.01 -4.23
C ARG A 250 14.80 14.50 -4.51
N ILE A 251 14.65 14.92 -5.75
CA ILE A 251 14.67 16.33 -6.09
C ILE A 251 13.31 16.88 -5.66
N ARG A 252 13.25 17.51 -4.48
CA ARG A 252 12.18 18.47 -4.25
C ARG A 252 12.33 19.53 -5.35
N PRO A 253 11.31 19.76 -6.20
CA PRO A 253 11.38 20.85 -7.17
C PRO A 253 11.69 22.12 -6.39
N GLN A 254 12.70 22.86 -6.84
CA GLN A 254 12.89 24.21 -6.34
C GLN A 254 11.63 25.00 -6.72
N PRO A 255 11.13 25.90 -5.87
CA PRO A 255 9.94 26.70 -6.18
C PRO A 255 9.99 27.43 -7.53
N SER A 256 11.21 27.70 -8.04
CA SER A 256 11.45 28.29 -9.36
C SER A 256 11.19 27.36 -10.54
N ASP A 257 11.14 26.02 -10.32
CA ASP A 257 10.97 25.04 -11.38
C ASP A 257 9.49 24.59 -11.50
N ILE A 258 8.63 25.09 -10.61
CA ILE A 258 7.19 24.88 -10.67
C ILE A 258 6.63 25.81 -11.74
N LEU A 259 6.61 25.36 -12.98
CA LEU A 259 5.65 25.89 -13.94
C LEU A 259 4.26 25.56 -13.38
N PRO A 260 3.38 26.58 -13.18
CA PRO A 260 2.00 26.27 -12.79
C PRO A 260 1.46 25.31 -13.86
N ALA A 261 1.11 24.09 -13.45
CA ALA A 261 0.32 23.23 -14.29
C ALA A 261 -0.92 24.05 -14.64
N GLN A 262 -0.99 24.54 -15.87
CA GLN A 262 -2.25 24.97 -16.40
C GLN A 262 -3.15 23.75 -16.23
N ALA A 263 -4.19 23.91 -15.44
CA ALA A 263 -5.22 22.91 -15.33
C ALA A 263 -5.76 22.69 -16.73
N LEU A 264 -5.14 21.78 -17.48
CA LEU A 264 -5.68 21.28 -18.73
C LEU A 264 -6.98 20.64 -18.32
N SER A 265 -8.09 21.18 -18.80
CA SER A 265 -9.38 20.51 -18.63
C SER A 265 -9.22 19.06 -19.03
N PRO A 266 -9.66 18.09 -18.22
CA PRO A 266 -9.48 16.68 -18.53
C PRO A 266 -10.00 16.43 -19.96
N LYS A 267 -9.17 15.80 -20.80
CA LYS A 267 -9.57 15.45 -22.17
C LYS A 267 -10.56 14.31 -22.16
N THR A 268 -10.51 13.48 -21.10
CA THR A 268 -11.33 12.29 -20.94
C THR A 268 -12.44 12.51 -19.93
N ASN A 269 -13.63 11.99 -20.21
CA ASN A 269 -14.73 11.98 -19.25
C ASN A 269 -14.45 10.99 -18.11
N CYS A 270 -14.05 11.46 -16.96
CA CYS A 270 -13.71 10.63 -15.80
C CYS A 270 -14.90 9.83 -15.22
N MET A 271 -16.14 10.17 -15.60
CA MET A 271 -17.35 9.42 -15.24
C MET A 271 -17.79 8.42 -16.33
N ILE A 272 -16.92 8.14 -17.32
CA ILE A 272 -17.29 7.30 -18.47
C ILE A 272 -17.73 5.90 -18.04
N GLY A 273 -17.05 5.29 -17.06
CA GLY A 273 -17.36 3.94 -16.59
C GLY A 273 -18.72 3.86 -15.90
N GLU A 274 -19.05 4.82 -15.03
CA GLU A 274 -20.35 4.94 -14.37
C GLU A 274 -21.47 5.18 -15.38
N LEU A 275 -21.25 6.03 -16.38
CA LEU A 275 -22.21 6.29 -17.45
C LEU A 275 -22.47 5.04 -18.29
N MET A 276 -21.43 4.29 -18.66
CA MET A 276 -21.56 3.02 -19.40
C MET A 276 -22.31 1.97 -18.57
N TRP A 277 -21.98 1.84 -17.29
CA TRP A 277 -22.66 0.93 -16.40
C TRP A 277 -24.15 1.26 -16.25
N ASN A 278 -24.49 2.51 -16.00
CA ASN A 278 -25.87 2.97 -15.81
C ASN A 278 -26.74 2.79 -17.08
N ARG A 279 -26.16 2.93 -18.29
CA ARG A 279 -26.89 2.67 -19.53
C ARG A 279 -27.29 1.20 -19.68
N ARG A 280 -26.43 0.27 -19.21
CA ARG A 280 -26.69 -1.17 -19.30
C ARG A 280 -27.93 -1.63 -18.54
N TRP A 281 -28.27 -0.96 -17.43
CA TRP A 281 -29.36 -1.35 -16.55
C TRP A 281 -30.64 -0.54 -16.77
N ARG A 282 -30.65 0.40 -17.72
CA ARG A 282 -31.83 1.16 -18.08
C ARG A 282 -32.57 0.59 -19.31
N ASN A 283 -31.99 -0.37 -19.98
CA ASN A 283 -32.56 -1.13 -21.12
C ASN A 283 -32.87 -2.56 -20.68
#